data_367640acb51050ad5fbada1bdcd8938f
#
_entry.id   367640acb51050ad5fbada1bdcd8938f
#
_cell.length_a   1.000
_cell.length_b   1.000
_cell.length_c   1.000
_cell.angle_alpha   90.00
_cell.angle_beta   90.00
_cell.angle_gamma   90.00
#
_symmetry.space_group_name_H-M   'P 1'
#
loop_
_entity.id
_entity.type
_entity.pdbx_description
1 polymer ?
#
loop_
_entity_poly.entity_id
_entity_poly.type
_entity_poly.pdbx_seq_one_letter_code
_entity_poly.pdbx_strand_id
1 'polypeptide(L)'
;MKTIRTFIAGALALALPAAAQAGSELMPGISTGIPMGFPLPEGLYSITIPTYGSRDSDPRQDVTALVPAWLIWSTPWTIAGGRLLLDTVMPYVNVDVHGGPQFSGFANAILDAQLKWDLGGGFYGGFQAGIYLPTSTDVGRDFASFQGLAALSYLKDGWNLSSTFVYGTGSDGLDGGPSWFNVDLTATHKFGKFEVGAVAFGSTDLTAPYAGYARQRQFAVGGLVGYDFGLVNVQLKLTSDVWQENYGGNDTRVWANIIVPLSALPSLRR
;
A
#
# COMPACT_ATOMS: atom_id res chain seq x y z
N MET A 1 21.61 10.83 61.40
CA MET A 1 21.53 11.50 60.08
C MET A 1 21.38 10.41 59.03
N LYS A 2 20.17 10.16 58.52
CA LYS A 2 19.90 9.20 57.46
C LYS A 2 19.66 9.98 56.15
N THR A 3 20.58 9.83 55.24
CA THR A 3 20.53 10.46 53.88
C THR A 3 19.48 9.70 53.03
N ILE A 4 18.35 10.33 52.72
CA ILE A 4 17.37 9.85 51.78
C ILE A 4 17.89 10.11 50.36
N ARG A 5 18.26 9.05 49.64
CA ARG A 5 18.55 9.12 48.21
C ARG A 5 17.25 9.07 47.45
N THR A 6 16.81 10.19 46.95
CA THR A 6 15.67 10.30 46.04
C THR A 6 16.10 9.72 44.69
N PHE A 7 15.59 8.54 44.34
CA PHE A 7 15.64 8.03 42.96
C PHE A 7 14.60 8.78 42.15
N ILE A 8 15.06 9.69 41.30
CA ILE A 8 14.24 10.20 40.20
C ILE A 8 14.22 9.11 39.16
N ALA A 9 13.19 8.28 39.15
CA ALA A 9 12.86 7.43 38.03
C ALA A 9 12.35 8.35 36.90
N GLY A 10 13.24 8.72 36.00
CA GLY A 10 12.85 9.32 34.72
C GLY A 10 12.02 8.30 33.97
N ALA A 11 10.71 8.50 33.89
CA ALA A 11 9.87 7.81 32.93
C ALA A 11 10.32 8.26 31.53
N LEU A 12 11.23 7.50 30.93
CA LEU A 12 11.41 7.52 29.47
C LEU A 12 10.08 6.95 28.93
N ALA A 13 9.18 7.83 28.54
CA ALA A 13 8.09 7.47 27.65
C ALA A 13 8.78 7.01 26.36
N LEU A 14 8.97 5.69 26.23
CA LEU A 14 9.24 5.05 24.95
C LEU A 14 7.99 5.36 24.11
N ALA A 15 8.06 6.44 23.32
CA ALA A 15 7.19 6.61 22.19
C ALA A 15 7.45 5.38 21.34
N LEU A 16 6.57 4.38 21.42
CA LEU A 16 6.55 3.26 20.50
C LEU A 16 6.56 3.88 19.11
N PRO A 17 7.49 3.50 18.23
CA PRO A 17 7.45 4.01 16.89
C PRO A 17 6.08 3.63 16.32
N ALA A 18 5.23 4.63 16.11
CA ALA A 18 4.04 4.45 15.29
C ALA A 18 4.53 3.77 14.03
N ALA A 19 3.94 2.63 13.71
CA ALA A 19 4.33 1.80 12.58
C ALA A 19 4.65 2.67 11.37
N ALA A 20 5.69 2.34 10.63
CA ALA A 20 6.32 3.10 9.57
C ALA A 20 5.41 3.42 8.35
N GLN A 21 4.15 3.62 8.57
CA GLN A 21 3.14 4.01 7.59
C GLN A 21 2.28 5.10 8.23
N ALA A 22 2.01 6.18 7.52
CA ALA A 22 1.15 7.28 7.96
C ALA A 22 -0.23 6.73 8.33
N GLY A 23 -0.45 6.28 9.55
CA GLY A 23 -1.70 5.70 10.07
C GLY A 23 -2.52 4.77 9.15
N SER A 24 -2.13 4.66 7.89
CA SER A 24 -2.80 3.90 6.82
C SER A 24 -2.50 2.40 6.93
N GLU A 25 -3.54 1.54 6.84
CA GLU A 25 -3.36 0.09 6.74
C GLU A 25 -2.90 -0.34 5.35
N LEU A 26 -3.30 0.41 4.30
CA LEU A 26 -2.77 0.23 2.97
C LEU A 26 -1.47 1.03 2.82
N MET A 27 -0.39 0.36 2.46
CA MET A 27 0.89 1.04 2.18
C MET A 27 0.72 2.05 1.05
N PRO A 28 0.95 3.36 1.29
CA PRO A 28 0.87 4.39 0.25
C PRO A 28 1.84 4.08 -0.89
N GLY A 29 1.39 4.22 -2.14
CA GLY A 29 2.19 3.92 -3.33
C GLY A 29 2.12 2.46 -3.82
N ILE A 30 1.42 1.57 -3.11
CA ILE A 30 1.35 0.15 -3.46
C ILE A 30 0.73 -0.08 -4.85
N SER A 31 -0.26 0.72 -5.23
CA SER A 31 -0.94 0.60 -6.52
C SER A 31 -0.26 1.36 -7.67
N THR A 32 0.82 2.11 -7.38
CA THR A 32 1.56 2.81 -8.44
C THR A 32 2.14 1.84 -9.48
N GLY A 33 2.00 2.19 -10.77
CA GLY A 33 2.33 1.31 -11.90
C GLY A 33 1.18 0.39 -12.33
N ILE A 34 0.20 0.14 -11.46
CA ILE A 34 -0.93 -0.76 -11.71
C ILE A 34 -2.15 0.08 -12.12
N PRO A 35 -2.77 -0.17 -13.29
CA PRO A 35 -3.95 0.55 -13.73
C PRO A 35 -5.21 0.04 -12.99
N MET A 36 -5.43 0.53 -11.76
CA MET A 36 -6.50 0.03 -10.87
C MET A 36 -7.91 0.22 -11.42
N GLY A 37 -8.14 1.14 -12.37
CA GLY A 37 -9.42 1.30 -13.06
C GLY A 37 -9.71 0.22 -14.10
N PHE A 38 -8.69 -0.50 -14.60
CA PHE A 38 -8.81 -1.42 -15.73
C PHE A 38 -9.50 -2.74 -15.33
N PRO A 39 -10.56 -3.17 -16.05
CA PRO A 39 -11.20 -4.46 -15.85
C PRO A 39 -10.32 -5.58 -16.41
N LEU A 40 -9.62 -6.32 -15.55
CA LEU A 40 -8.81 -7.47 -15.97
C LEU A 40 -9.67 -8.47 -16.75
N PRO A 41 -9.15 -9.12 -17.80
CA PRO A 41 -9.78 -10.28 -18.43
C PRO A 41 -10.17 -11.35 -17.39
N GLU A 42 -11.16 -12.16 -17.69
CA GLU A 42 -11.56 -13.27 -16.79
C GLU A 42 -10.38 -14.17 -16.48
N GLY A 43 -10.20 -14.51 -15.20
CA GLY A 43 -9.12 -15.36 -14.75
C GLY A 43 -8.62 -15.05 -13.35
N LEU A 44 -7.59 -15.78 -12.95
CA LEU A 44 -6.90 -15.61 -11.68
C LEU A 44 -5.54 -14.94 -11.91
N TYR A 45 -5.24 -13.95 -11.10
CA TYR A 45 -4.01 -13.16 -11.17
C TYR A 45 -3.31 -13.13 -9.81
N SER A 46 -2.01 -12.99 -9.83
CA SER A 46 -1.20 -12.74 -8.64
C SER A 46 -0.29 -11.55 -8.88
N ILE A 47 -0.21 -10.67 -7.89
CA ILE A 47 0.78 -9.59 -7.84
C ILE A 47 1.62 -9.79 -6.59
N THR A 48 2.93 -9.98 -6.78
CA THR A 48 3.90 -10.03 -5.68
C THR A 48 4.63 -8.70 -5.61
N ILE A 49 4.71 -8.10 -4.39
CA ILE A 49 5.31 -6.78 -4.21
C ILE A 49 6.32 -6.82 -3.05
N PRO A 50 7.59 -7.15 -3.29
CA PRO A 50 8.66 -6.89 -2.35
C PRO A 50 9.02 -5.41 -2.34
N THR A 51 9.28 -4.86 -1.14
CA THR A 51 9.75 -3.49 -0.95
C THR A 51 10.83 -3.40 0.11
N TYR A 52 11.73 -2.46 -0.05
CA TYR A 52 12.67 -2.04 0.97
C TYR A 52 12.70 -0.51 1.02
N GLY A 53 12.43 0.05 2.18
CA GLY A 53 12.47 1.49 2.45
C GLY A 53 13.41 1.81 3.58
N SER A 54 14.04 2.97 3.49
CA SER A 54 14.86 3.51 4.55
C SER A 54 14.43 4.93 4.86
N ARG A 55 14.13 5.16 6.14
CA ARG A 55 13.70 6.46 6.66
C ARG A 55 14.84 7.12 7.41
N ASP A 56 15.09 8.41 7.12
CA ASP A 56 16.09 9.24 7.77
C ASP A 56 15.64 9.79 9.15
N SER A 57 14.85 9.01 9.88
CA SER A 57 14.47 9.28 11.27
C SER A 57 15.65 9.19 12.23
N ASP A 58 15.51 9.72 13.45
CA ASP A 58 16.47 9.54 14.53
C ASP A 58 15.80 8.83 15.72
N PRO A 59 16.15 7.55 15.98
CA PRO A 59 17.04 6.68 15.21
C PRO A 59 16.47 6.33 13.82
N ARG A 60 17.37 6.06 12.84
CA ARG A 60 17.01 5.62 11.49
C ARG A 60 16.19 4.34 11.53
N GLN A 61 15.25 4.22 10.61
CA GLN A 61 14.39 3.05 10.47
C GLN A 61 14.48 2.47 9.06
N ASP A 62 14.64 1.15 8.96
CA ASP A 62 14.54 0.42 7.72
C ASP A 62 13.28 -0.45 7.73
N VAL A 63 12.51 -0.41 6.65
CA VAL A 63 11.24 -1.13 6.52
C VAL A 63 11.29 -2.03 5.30
N THR A 64 11.25 -3.32 5.53
CA THR A 64 11.05 -4.32 4.48
C THR A 64 9.59 -4.77 4.52
N ALA A 65 8.92 -4.77 3.38
CA ALA A 65 7.61 -5.36 3.28
C ALA A 65 7.52 -6.28 2.07
N LEU A 66 6.75 -7.35 2.21
CA LEU A 66 6.47 -8.30 1.16
C LEU A 66 4.97 -8.55 1.09
N VAL A 67 4.35 -8.20 -0.02
CA VAL A 67 3.08 -8.78 -0.42
C VAL A 67 3.41 -10.07 -1.18
N PRO A 68 3.30 -11.25 -0.55
CA PRO A 68 3.71 -12.49 -1.20
C PRO A 68 2.80 -12.85 -2.36
N ALA A 69 1.51 -12.55 -2.21
CA ALA A 69 0.51 -12.71 -3.26
C ALA A 69 -0.70 -11.80 -2.98
N TRP A 70 -0.90 -10.80 -3.83
CA TRP A 70 -2.19 -10.14 -3.99
C TRP A 70 -2.95 -10.99 -5.02
N LEU A 71 -3.86 -11.84 -4.53
CA LEU A 71 -4.64 -12.74 -5.37
C LEU A 71 -5.90 -12.02 -5.84
N ILE A 72 -6.10 -11.97 -7.15
CA ILE A 72 -7.24 -11.31 -7.79
C ILE A 72 -7.95 -12.32 -8.68
N TRP A 73 -9.23 -12.57 -8.38
CA TRP A 73 -10.11 -13.33 -9.25
C TRP A 73 -10.99 -12.38 -10.05
N SER A 74 -10.67 -12.18 -11.32
CA SER A 74 -11.57 -11.53 -12.27
C SER A 74 -12.65 -12.51 -12.67
N THR A 75 -13.85 -12.33 -12.12
CA THR A 75 -14.95 -13.28 -12.29
C THR A 75 -15.57 -13.17 -13.70
N PRO A 76 -16.36 -14.17 -14.16
CA PRO A 76 -17.14 -14.04 -15.39
C PRO A 76 -18.34 -13.09 -15.23
N TRP A 77 -18.64 -12.62 -14.01
CA TRP A 77 -19.84 -11.86 -13.71
C TRP A 77 -19.67 -10.37 -13.96
N THR A 78 -20.77 -9.76 -14.41
CA THR A 78 -20.88 -8.31 -14.56
C THR A 78 -22.05 -7.79 -13.74
N ILE A 79 -21.86 -6.64 -13.09
CA ILE A 79 -22.88 -5.93 -12.33
C ILE A 79 -22.93 -4.50 -12.85
N ALA A 80 -24.11 -4.03 -13.25
CA ALA A 80 -24.30 -2.70 -13.84
C ALA A 80 -23.31 -2.39 -14.98
N GLY A 81 -23.02 -3.40 -15.82
CA GLY A 81 -22.07 -3.28 -16.94
C GLY A 81 -20.59 -3.33 -16.54
N GLY A 82 -20.27 -3.34 -15.27
CA GLY A 82 -18.91 -3.46 -14.76
C GLY A 82 -18.54 -4.91 -14.45
N ARG A 83 -17.27 -5.27 -14.68
CA ARG A 83 -16.74 -6.58 -14.28
C ARG A 83 -16.57 -6.64 -12.78
N LEU A 84 -17.05 -7.72 -12.16
CA LEU A 84 -16.81 -8.01 -10.74
C LEU A 84 -15.46 -8.72 -10.59
N LEU A 85 -14.60 -8.19 -9.70
CA LEU A 85 -13.39 -8.85 -9.24
C LEU A 85 -13.47 -9.05 -7.74
N LEU A 86 -12.90 -10.14 -7.25
CA LEU A 86 -12.71 -10.40 -5.82
C LEU A 86 -11.22 -10.54 -5.56
N ASP A 87 -10.73 -9.96 -4.48
CA ASP A 87 -9.32 -10.10 -4.16
C ASP A 87 -9.02 -10.12 -2.65
N THR A 88 -7.81 -10.56 -2.36
CA THR A 88 -7.26 -10.60 -1.01
C THR A 88 -5.76 -10.38 -1.03
N VAL A 89 -5.29 -9.69 -0.01
CA VAL A 89 -3.86 -9.48 0.22
C VAL A 89 -3.56 -9.49 1.72
N MET A 90 -2.43 -10.07 2.09
CA MET A 90 -1.91 -10.05 3.46
C MET A 90 -0.40 -9.79 3.40
N PRO A 91 0.05 -8.56 3.68
CA PRO A 91 1.48 -8.22 3.65
C PRO A 91 2.21 -8.76 4.88
N TYR A 92 3.47 -9.15 4.69
CA TYR A 92 4.42 -9.34 5.77
C TYR A 92 5.31 -8.11 5.87
N VAL A 93 5.50 -7.57 7.06
CA VAL A 93 6.26 -6.34 7.31
C VAL A 93 7.33 -6.60 8.37
N ASN A 94 8.50 -6.02 8.16
CA ASN A 94 9.58 -5.98 9.14
C ASN A 94 10.07 -4.53 9.24
N VAL A 95 10.11 -4.02 10.46
CA VAL A 95 10.62 -2.69 10.81
C VAL A 95 11.84 -2.86 11.70
N ASP A 96 12.97 -2.36 11.26
CA ASP A 96 14.23 -2.35 12.01
C ASP A 96 14.58 -0.92 12.44
N VAL A 97 14.62 -0.69 13.74
CA VAL A 97 15.05 0.58 14.32
C VAL A 97 16.52 0.48 14.67
N HIS A 98 17.38 1.24 14.01
CA HIS A 98 18.84 1.15 14.21
C HIS A 98 19.24 1.40 15.66
N GLY A 99 19.87 0.40 16.28
CA GLY A 99 20.24 0.43 17.69
C GLY A 99 19.07 0.29 18.66
N GLY A 100 17.91 -0.07 18.17
CA GLY A 100 16.67 -0.23 18.92
C GLY A 100 15.97 -1.57 18.66
N PRO A 101 14.64 -1.65 18.88
CA PRO A 101 13.86 -2.85 18.67
C PRO A 101 13.61 -3.14 17.19
N GLN A 102 13.29 -4.41 16.91
CA GLN A 102 12.80 -4.87 15.61
C GLN A 102 11.38 -5.39 15.78
N PHE A 103 10.50 -5.04 14.86
CA PHE A 103 9.10 -5.48 14.83
C PHE A 103 8.83 -6.21 13.53
N SER A 104 8.14 -7.35 13.58
CA SER A 104 7.83 -8.08 12.35
C SER A 104 6.58 -8.93 12.50
N GLY A 105 5.91 -9.17 11.37
CA GLY A 105 4.73 -10.02 11.32
C GLY A 105 3.89 -9.80 10.08
N PHE A 106 2.77 -10.50 10.02
CA PHE A 106 1.74 -10.21 9.04
C PHE A 106 0.93 -8.99 9.48
N ALA A 107 0.73 -8.04 8.57
CA ALA A 107 -0.25 -6.97 8.74
C ALA A 107 -1.66 -7.51 8.46
N ASN A 108 -2.67 -6.65 8.67
CA ASN A 108 -4.07 -7.05 8.50
C ASN A 108 -4.33 -7.51 7.06
N ALA A 109 -4.95 -8.69 6.91
CA ALA A 109 -5.42 -9.16 5.62
C ALA A 109 -6.65 -8.34 5.21
N ILE A 110 -6.72 -7.96 3.93
CA ILE A 110 -7.93 -7.38 3.34
C ILE A 110 -8.64 -8.41 2.46
N LEU A 111 -9.96 -8.43 2.56
CA LEU A 111 -10.86 -9.10 1.63
C LEU A 111 -11.71 -8.05 0.97
N ASP A 112 -11.69 -7.96 -0.34
CA ASP A 112 -12.46 -6.95 -1.05
C ASP A 112 -13.11 -7.40 -2.35
N ALA A 113 -14.07 -6.59 -2.80
CA ALA A 113 -14.77 -6.72 -4.05
C ALA A 113 -14.61 -5.43 -4.86
N GLN A 114 -14.39 -5.58 -6.16
CA GLN A 114 -14.16 -4.48 -7.09
C GLN A 114 -15.17 -4.56 -8.24
N LEU A 115 -15.65 -3.41 -8.69
CA LEU A 115 -16.40 -3.25 -9.94
C LEU A 115 -15.62 -2.32 -10.85
N LYS A 116 -15.36 -2.75 -12.08
CA LYS A 116 -14.54 -2.00 -13.05
C LYS A 116 -15.23 -1.93 -14.39
N TRP A 117 -15.18 -0.75 -15.01
CA TRP A 117 -15.85 -0.45 -16.27
C TRP A 117 -14.87 0.02 -17.34
N ASP A 118 -15.12 -0.39 -18.58
CA ASP A 118 -14.60 0.31 -19.76
C ASP A 118 -15.52 1.51 -20.04
N LEU A 119 -14.96 2.71 -19.94
CA LEU A 119 -15.68 3.97 -20.17
C LEU A 119 -15.55 4.46 -21.61
N GLY A 120 -14.81 3.71 -22.44
CA GLY A 120 -14.53 4.04 -23.83
C GLY A 120 -13.34 4.99 -24.01
N GLY A 121 -12.84 5.07 -25.25
CA GLY A 121 -11.75 5.98 -25.61
C GLY A 121 -10.39 5.69 -24.95
N GLY A 122 -10.24 4.56 -24.25
CA GLY A 122 -9.05 4.22 -23.46
C GLY A 122 -9.19 4.58 -21.99
N PHE A 123 -10.33 5.11 -21.55
CA PHE A 123 -10.63 5.39 -20.15
C PHE A 123 -11.28 4.20 -19.47
N TYR A 124 -10.88 3.95 -18.24
CA TYR A 124 -11.39 2.88 -17.38
C TYR A 124 -11.61 3.42 -15.98
N GLY A 125 -12.70 3.00 -15.34
CA GLY A 125 -13.01 3.41 -13.97
C GLY A 125 -13.27 2.20 -13.09
N GLY A 126 -13.00 2.33 -11.79
CA GLY A 126 -13.24 1.25 -10.83
C GLY A 126 -13.57 1.77 -9.44
N PHE A 127 -14.40 0.97 -8.74
CA PHE A 127 -14.64 1.11 -7.31
C PHE A 127 -14.34 -0.20 -6.61
N GLN A 128 -13.85 -0.11 -5.38
CA GLN A 128 -13.53 -1.25 -4.53
C GLN A 128 -14.04 -0.97 -3.13
N ALA A 129 -14.50 -2.01 -2.46
CA ALA A 129 -14.88 -1.98 -1.05
C ALA A 129 -14.35 -3.24 -0.37
N GLY A 130 -13.73 -3.08 0.79
CA GLY A 130 -13.12 -4.18 1.51
C GLY A 130 -13.08 -4.00 3.01
N ILE A 131 -12.77 -5.10 3.70
CA ILE A 131 -12.63 -5.17 5.15
C ILE A 131 -11.25 -5.72 5.48
N TYR A 132 -10.52 -5.02 6.34
CA TYR A 132 -9.33 -5.54 7.00
C TYR A 132 -9.71 -6.40 8.18
N LEU A 133 -9.11 -7.58 8.26
CA LEU A 133 -9.33 -8.53 9.34
C LEU A 133 -8.33 -8.28 10.47
N PRO A 134 -8.75 -8.29 11.75
CA PRO A 134 -7.85 -8.12 12.88
C PRO A 134 -6.69 -9.12 12.85
N THR A 135 -5.48 -8.65 13.15
CA THR A 135 -4.28 -9.48 13.18
C THR A 135 -3.41 -9.10 14.37
N SER A 136 -3.30 -10.00 15.35
CA SER A 136 -2.55 -9.78 16.60
C SER A 136 -1.06 -10.09 16.39
N THR A 137 -0.34 -9.16 15.77
CA THR A 137 1.13 -9.19 15.58
C THR A 137 1.72 -7.83 15.96
N ASP A 138 3.03 -7.71 16.03
CA ASP A 138 3.71 -6.46 16.35
C ASP A 138 3.47 -5.34 15.30
N VAL A 139 3.00 -5.70 14.10
CA VAL A 139 2.77 -4.78 12.98
C VAL A 139 1.31 -4.79 12.50
N GLY A 140 0.50 -5.72 12.96
CA GLY A 140 -0.93 -5.80 12.70
C GLY A 140 -1.74 -4.93 13.66
N ARG A 141 -3.01 -4.76 13.35
CA ARG A 141 -3.99 -4.09 14.21
C ARG A 141 -5.03 -5.12 14.67
N ASP A 142 -5.42 -5.07 15.93
CA ASP A 142 -6.36 -6.01 16.53
C ASP A 142 -7.83 -5.61 16.36
N PHE A 143 -8.11 -4.62 15.51
CA PHE A 143 -9.47 -4.22 15.16
C PHE A 143 -9.75 -4.40 13.65
N ALA A 144 -11.02 -4.60 13.33
CA ALA A 144 -11.48 -4.59 11.94
C ALA A 144 -11.69 -3.16 11.45
N SER A 145 -11.32 -2.90 10.20
CA SER A 145 -11.53 -1.61 9.56
C SER A 145 -12.07 -1.78 8.13
N PHE A 146 -12.63 -0.72 7.57
CA PHE A 146 -13.19 -0.70 6.23
C PHE A 146 -12.30 0.12 5.30
N GLN A 147 -12.20 -0.31 4.02
CA GLN A 147 -11.56 0.44 2.94
C GLN A 147 -12.53 0.65 1.79
N GLY A 148 -12.56 1.86 1.26
CA GLY A 148 -13.17 2.18 -0.02
C GLY A 148 -12.12 2.74 -0.98
N LEU A 149 -12.17 2.35 -2.26
CA LEU A 149 -11.24 2.83 -3.29
C LEU A 149 -12.02 3.24 -4.53
N ALA A 150 -11.58 4.35 -5.14
CA ALA A 150 -11.99 4.78 -6.47
C ALA A 150 -10.77 4.93 -7.35
N ALA A 151 -10.83 4.47 -8.59
CA ALA A 151 -9.73 4.55 -9.53
C ALA A 151 -10.19 5.01 -10.93
N LEU A 152 -9.34 5.79 -11.58
CA LEU A 152 -9.47 6.16 -12.98
C LEU A 152 -8.16 5.84 -13.69
N SER A 153 -8.23 5.18 -14.84
CA SER A 153 -7.08 4.83 -15.66
C SER A 153 -7.33 5.20 -17.11
N TYR A 154 -6.31 5.77 -17.77
CA TYR A 154 -6.28 5.96 -19.21
C TYR A 154 -5.19 5.07 -19.79
N LEU A 155 -5.61 4.11 -20.63
CA LEU A 155 -4.73 3.13 -21.27
C LEU A 155 -4.94 3.18 -22.79
N LYS A 156 -4.13 3.94 -23.47
CA LYS A 156 -4.17 4.04 -24.92
C LYS A 156 -2.81 4.43 -25.47
N ASP A 157 -2.48 3.92 -26.65
CA ASP A 157 -1.26 4.24 -27.40
C ASP A 157 0.02 4.09 -26.56
N GLY A 158 0.07 3.05 -25.70
CA GLY A 158 1.19 2.78 -24.80
C GLY A 158 1.18 3.56 -23.49
N TRP A 159 0.33 4.56 -23.32
CA TRP A 159 0.21 5.31 -22.07
C TRP A 159 -0.53 4.53 -21.00
N ASN A 160 -0.06 4.67 -19.75
CA ASN A 160 -0.78 4.37 -18.53
C ASN A 160 -0.79 5.63 -17.65
N LEU A 161 -1.90 6.36 -17.66
CA LEU A 161 -2.14 7.47 -16.76
C LEU A 161 -3.20 7.04 -15.79
N SER A 162 -2.83 6.79 -14.54
CA SER A 162 -3.74 6.23 -13.53
C SER A 162 -3.70 7.03 -12.25
N SER A 163 -4.86 7.17 -11.62
CA SER A 163 -5.04 7.71 -10.29
C SER A 163 -5.90 6.76 -9.46
N THR A 164 -5.49 6.55 -8.22
CA THR A 164 -6.20 5.73 -7.23
C THR A 164 -6.39 6.55 -5.98
N PHE A 165 -7.60 6.59 -5.45
CA PHE A 165 -7.99 7.31 -4.25
C PHE A 165 -8.52 6.29 -3.26
N VAL A 166 -7.93 6.22 -2.07
CA VAL A 166 -8.28 5.22 -1.07
C VAL A 166 -8.62 5.90 0.25
N TYR A 167 -9.76 5.56 0.79
CA TYR A 167 -10.19 5.95 2.13
C TYR A 167 -10.25 4.71 3.02
N GLY A 168 -9.70 4.79 4.22
CA GLY A 168 -9.83 3.75 5.24
C GLY A 168 -10.36 4.31 6.54
N THR A 169 -11.18 3.51 7.24
CA THR A 169 -11.66 3.86 8.57
C THR A 169 -10.62 3.52 9.63
N GLY A 170 -10.62 4.30 10.71
CA GLY A 170 -9.83 4.02 11.90
C GLY A 170 -10.67 3.47 13.05
N SER A 171 -10.07 3.42 14.21
CA SER A 171 -10.68 3.09 15.49
C SER A 171 -10.18 4.05 16.55
N ASP A 172 -11.04 4.47 17.48
CA ASP A 172 -10.67 5.34 18.58
C ASP A 172 -9.96 4.55 19.70
N GLY A 173 -9.14 5.25 20.49
CA GLY A 173 -8.41 4.69 21.64
C GLY A 173 -6.90 4.66 21.44
N LEU A 174 -6.16 4.30 22.49
CA LEU A 174 -4.68 4.23 22.47
C LEU A 174 -4.16 3.13 21.55
N ASP A 175 -4.92 2.02 21.43
CA ASP A 175 -4.61 0.90 20.54
C ASP A 175 -5.32 1.06 19.17
N GLY A 176 -6.03 2.18 18.97
CA GLY A 176 -6.71 2.52 17.73
C GLY A 176 -5.79 3.10 16.67
N GLY A 177 -6.38 3.45 15.54
CA GLY A 177 -5.69 4.13 14.43
C GLY A 177 -6.57 5.19 13.80
N PRO A 178 -5.99 6.19 13.11
CA PRO A 178 -6.76 7.23 12.43
C PRO A 178 -7.56 6.65 11.27
N SER A 179 -8.64 7.32 10.88
CA SER A 179 -9.13 7.23 9.50
C SER A 179 -8.12 7.93 8.60
N TRP A 180 -7.92 7.42 7.40
CA TRP A 180 -6.84 7.86 6.52
C TRP A 180 -7.29 7.96 5.07
N PHE A 181 -6.48 8.68 4.29
CA PHE A 181 -6.70 8.85 2.86
C PHE A 181 -5.37 8.77 2.11
N ASN A 182 -5.31 7.93 1.08
CA ASN A 182 -4.17 7.79 0.18
C ASN A 182 -4.54 8.19 -1.25
N VAL A 183 -3.55 8.71 -1.96
CA VAL A 183 -3.61 8.96 -3.40
C VAL A 183 -2.38 8.35 -4.04
N ASP A 184 -2.57 7.48 -5.03
CA ASP A 184 -1.49 6.93 -5.85
C ASP A 184 -1.66 7.41 -7.29
N LEU A 185 -0.57 7.88 -7.91
CA LEU A 185 -0.52 8.42 -9.25
C LEU A 185 0.52 7.69 -10.10
N THR A 186 0.17 7.42 -11.35
CA THR A 186 1.05 6.78 -12.33
C THR A 186 0.97 7.53 -13.65
N ALA A 187 2.12 7.81 -14.25
CA ALA A 187 2.26 8.33 -15.59
C ALA A 187 3.42 7.62 -16.30
N THR A 188 3.12 6.53 -17.00
CA THR A 188 4.12 5.72 -17.70
C THR A 188 3.77 5.54 -19.16
N HIS A 189 4.78 5.19 -19.96
CA HIS A 189 4.60 4.86 -21.37
C HIS A 189 5.37 3.58 -21.73
N LYS A 190 4.72 2.71 -22.51
CA LYS A 190 5.30 1.47 -23.03
C LYS A 190 5.92 1.69 -24.39
N PHE A 191 7.17 1.25 -24.58
CA PHE A 191 7.93 1.19 -25.83
C PHE A 191 8.19 -0.28 -26.16
N GLY A 192 7.25 -0.90 -26.85
CA GLY A 192 7.26 -2.35 -27.07
C GLY A 192 7.08 -3.10 -25.75
N LYS A 193 8.12 -3.83 -25.32
CA LYS A 193 8.11 -4.57 -24.05
C LYS A 193 8.61 -3.75 -22.85
N PHE A 194 9.23 -2.60 -23.07
CA PHE A 194 9.71 -1.72 -22.02
C PHE A 194 8.64 -0.73 -21.60
N GLU A 195 8.59 -0.42 -20.30
CA GLU A 195 7.77 0.62 -19.71
C GLU A 195 8.68 1.57 -18.93
N VAL A 196 8.43 2.87 -19.02
CA VAL A 196 9.16 3.87 -18.25
C VAL A 196 8.24 5.04 -17.93
N GLY A 197 8.42 5.64 -16.77
CA GLY A 197 7.68 6.84 -16.40
C GLY A 197 7.86 7.25 -14.95
N ALA A 198 6.95 8.09 -14.50
CA ALA A 198 6.92 8.65 -13.16
C ALA A 198 5.77 8.08 -12.34
N VAL A 199 5.98 8.00 -11.03
CA VAL A 199 4.98 7.65 -10.04
C VAL A 199 5.01 8.67 -8.90
N ALA A 200 3.87 8.88 -8.25
CA ALA A 200 3.80 9.68 -7.04
C ALA A 200 2.71 9.12 -6.13
N PHE A 201 2.82 9.36 -4.84
CA PHE A 201 1.77 9.03 -3.90
C PHE A 201 1.76 9.97 -2.71
N GLY A 202 0.61 10.08 -2.07
CA GLY A 202 0.44 10.83 -0.84
C GLY A 202 -0.43 10.05 0.14
N SER A 203 -0.23 10.33 1.43
CA SER A 203 -1.05 9.79 2.51
C SER A 203 -1.31 10.86 3.57
N THR A 204 -2.48 10.83 4.18
CA THR A 204 -2.83 11.73 5.28
C THR A 204 -3.78 11.07 6.27
N ASP A 205 -3.54 11.29 7.56
CA ASP A 205 -4.48 10.96 8.61
C ASP A 205 -5.62 11.99 8.64
N LEU A 206 -6.86 11.52 8.61
CA LEU A 206 -8.06 12.35 8.62
C LEU A 206 -8.56 12.61 10.03
N THR A 207 -8.40 11.65 10.94
CA THR A 207 -8.83 11.73 12.35
C THR A 207 -7.63 11.56 13.29
N ALA A 208 -7.85 11.84 14.56
CA ALA A 208 -6.92 11.54 15.63
C ALA A 208 -7.60 10.50 16.56
N PRO A 209 -7.06 9.30 16.71
CA PRO A 209 -7.68 8.24 17.52
C PRO A 209 -7.69 8.54 19.03
N TYR A 210 -6.79 9.42 19.49
CA TYR A 210 -6.72 9.86 20.89
C TYR A 210 -6.19 11.29 21.00
N ALA A 211 -6.39 11.91 22.16
CA ALA A 211 -5.90 13.26 22.44
C ALA A 211 -4.36 13.32 22.42
N GLY A 212 -3.81 14.28 21.67
CA GLY A 212 -2.37 14.43 21.51
C GLY A 212 -1.77 13.62 20.35
N TYR A 213 -2.55 12.84 19.63
CA TYR A 213 -2.09 12.17 18.42
C TYR A 213 -1.66 13.20 17.35
N ALA A 214 -0.43 13.09 16.87
CA ALA A 214 0.11 13.91 15.80
C ALA A 214 -0.24 13.28 14.44
N ARG A 215 -1.19 13.86 13.71
CA ARG A 215 -1.61 13.38 12.39
C ARG A 215 -0.45 13.37 11.43
N GLN A 216 -0.24 12.25 10.79
CA GLN A 216 0.85 12.02 9.85
C GLN A 216 0.41 12.38 8.44
N ARG A 217 1.34 12.91 7.65
CA ARG A 217 1.17 13.22 6.23
C ARG A 217 2.46 13.01 5.49
N GLN A 218 2.35 12.57 4.24
CA GLN A 218 3.53 12.45 3.36
C GLN A 218 3.13 12.64 1.91
N PHE A 219 4.12 13.04 1.10
CA PHE A 219 4.03 13.02 -0.36
C PHE A 219 5.38 12.57 -0.93
N ALA A 220 5.36 11.54 -1.76
CA ALA A 220 6.53 10.95 -2.40
C ALA A 220 6.41 11.01 -3.92
N VAL A 221 7.56 11.08 -4.58
CA VAL A 221 7.68 11.01 -6.04
C VAL A 221 8.76 10.01 -6.41
N GLY A 222 8.68 9.47 -7.63
CA GLY A 222 9.68 8.52 -8.08
C GLY A 222 9.60 8.18 -9.55
N GLY A 223 10.49 7.28 -9.96
CA GLY A 223 10.55 6.71 -11.28
C GLY A 223 10.13 5.25 -11.31
N LEU A 224 9.65 4.80 -12.46
CA LEU A 224 9.29 3.43 -12.74
C LEU A 224 9.94 2.98 -14.05
N VAL A 225 10.51 1.78 -14.03
CA VAL A 225 10.91 1.02 -15.21
C VAL A 225 10.29 -0.36 -15.17
N GLY A 226 9.79 -0.84 -16.29
CA GLY A 226 9.12 -2.13 -16.39
C GLY A 226 9.55 -2.90 -17.64
N TYR A 227 9.35 -4.22 -17.58
CA TYR A 227 9.57 -5.10 -18.72
C TYR A 227 8.52 -6.21 -18.75
N ASP A 228 7.94 -6.41 -19.95
CA ASP A 228 6.97 -7.46 -20.24
C ASP A 228 7.67 -8.69 -20.80
N PHE A 229 7.76 -9.74 -19.99
CA PHE A 229 8.31 -11.05 -20.36
C PHE A 229 7.27 -11.94 -21.10
N GLY A 230 6.06 -11.44 -21.32
CA GLY A 230 4.94 -12.16 -21.90
C GLY A 230 3.99 -12.72 -20.85
N LEU A 231 4.38 -13.77 -20.12
CA LEU A 231 3.58 -14.33 -19.02
C LEU A 231 3.76 -13.58 -17.68
N VAL A 232 4.83 -12.83 -17.56
CA VAL A 232 5.16 -12.08 -16.33
C VAL A 232 5.47 -10.65 -16.72
N ASN A 233 4.84 -9.70 -16.07
CA ASN A 233 5.22 -8.29 -16.14
C ASN A 233 5.96 -7.93 -14.84
N VAL A 234 7.13 -7.31 -14.97
CA VAL A 234 7.93 -6.85 -13.83
C VAL A 234 8.13 -5.35 -13.94
N GLN A 235 7.83 -4.63 -12.87
CA GLN A 235 8.08 -3.21 -12.74
C GLN A 235 8.97 -2.96 -11.53
N LEU A 236 9.99 -2.14 -11.66
CA LEU A 236 10.84 -1.65 -10.57
C LEU A 236 10.56 -0.17 -10.37
N LYS A 237 10.44 0.25 -9.11
CA LYS A 237 10.19 1.64 -8.73
C LYS A 237 11.22 2.09 -7.70
N LEU A 238 11.64 3.33 -7.81
CA LEU A 238 12.39 4.04 -6.76
C LEU A 238 11.61 5.31 -6.43
N THR A 239 11.22 5.47 -5.18
CA THR A 239 10.45 6.62 -4.68
C THR A 239 11.14 7.24 -3.49
N SER A 240 10.97 8.56 -3.32
CA SER A 240 11.44 9.27 -2.14
C SER A 240 10.42 10.32 -1.72
N ASP A 241 10.25 10.47 -0.40
CA ASP A 241 9.45 11.55 0.15
C ASP A 241 10.09 12.90 -0.21
N VAL A 242 9.28 13.80 -0.73
CA VAL A 242 9.66 15.20 -1.00
C VAL A 242 9.04 16.13 0.04
N TRP A 243 8.09 15.65 0.80
CA TRP A 243 7.47 16.35 1.90
C TRP A 243 6.84 15.38 2.88
N GLN A 244 6.96 15.65 4.17
CA GLN A 244 6.28 14.92 5.24
C GLN A 244 6.01 15.80 6.46
N GLU A 245 5.02 15.43 7.26
CA GLU A 245 4.67 16.04 8.53
C GLU A 245 4.34 14.94 9.54
N ASN A 246 4.99 14.96 10.70
CA ASN A 246 4.84 13.98 11.79
C ASN A 246 5.10 12.51 11.35
N TYR A 247 5.76 12.29 10.22
CA TYR A 247 6.05 10.96 9.68
C TYR A 247 7.37 10.40 10.22
N GLY A 248 8.15 11.24 10.91
CA GLY A 248 9.40 10.86 11.59
C GLY A 248 10.64 10.92 10.71
N GLY A 249 10.56 11.37 9.47
CA GLY A 249 11.64 11.48 8.52
C GLY A 249 11.19 11.16 7.10
N ASN A 250 12.02 11.45 6.09
CA ASN A 250 11.73 11.11 4.70
C ASN A 250 12.07 9.63 4.44
N ASP A 251 11.18 8.93 3.76
CA ASP A 251 11.37 7.53 3.35
C ASP A 251 11.85 7.48 1.89
N THR A 252 12.91 6.73 1.63
CA THR A 252 13.35 6.38 0.28
C THR A 252 13.18 4.88 0.09
N ARG A 253 12.44 4.47 -0.94
CA ARG A 253 11.97 3.10 -1.08
C ARG A 253 12.16 2.55 -2.48
N VAL A 254 12.63 1.30 -2.55
CA VAL A 254 12.66 0.47 -3.76
C VAL A 254 11.50 -0.51 -3.70
N TRP A 255 10.84 -0.71 -4.85
CA TRP A 255 9.71 -1.62 -5.01
C TRP A 255 9.89 -2.49 -6.24
N ALA A 256 9.30 -3.69 -6.21
CA ALA A 256 9.04 -4.43 -7.44
C ALA A 256 7.57 -4.84 -7.48
N ASN A 257 6.89 -4.65 -8.62
CA ASN A 257 5.61 -5.28 -8.92
C ASN A 257 5.88 -6.44 -9.87
N ILE A 258 5.52 -7.67 -9.46
CA ILE A 258 5.65 -8.89 -10.27
C ILE A 258 4.23 -9.37 -10.52
N ILE A 259 3.72 -9.17 -11.74
CA ILE A 259 2.33 -9.41 -12.12
C ILE A 259 2.26 -10.66 -12.99
N VAL A 260 1.47 -11.65 -12.55
CA VAL A 260 1.35 -12.97 -13.20
C VAL A 260 -0.12 -13.32 -13.41
N PRO A 261 -0.58 -13.51 -14.65
CA PRO A 261 -1.89 -14.11 -14.94
C PRO A 261 -1.82 -15.63 -14.73
N LEU A 262 -2.20 -16.10 -13.54
CA LEU A 262 -2.11 -17.51 -13.15
C LEU A 262 -2.92 -18.43 -14.06
N SER A 263 -4.10 -17.99 -14.51
CA SER A 263 -4.95 -18.74 -15.44
C SER A 263 -4.36 -18.88 -16.85
N ALA A 264 -3.34 -18.09 -17.20
CA ALA A 264 -2.62 -18.21 -18.47
C ALA A 264 -1.46 -19.22 -18.41
N LEU A 265 -1.09 -19.70 -17.21
CA LEU A 265 -0.02 -20.70 -17.06
C LEU A 265 -0.45 -22.05 -17.62
N PRO A 266 0.40 -22.74 -18.42
CA PRO A 266 0.04 -24.00 -19.07
C PRO A 266 -0.40 -25.11 -18.09
N SER A 267 0.13 -25.12 -16.87
CA SER A 267 -0.18 -26.10 -15.83
C SER A 267 -1.58 -25.95 -15.21
N LEU A 268 -2.24 -24.81 -15.37
CA LEU A 268 -3.56 -24.52 -14.79
C LEU A 268 -4.70 -24.64 -15.81
N ARG A 269 -4.41 -25.01 -17.07
CA ARG A 269 -5.40 -25.19 -18.14
C ARG A 269 -5.93 -26.64 -18.26
N ARG A 270 -5.88 -27.45 -17.20
CA ARG A 270 -6.40 -28.83 -17.21
C ARG A 270 -7.83 -28.91 -16.73
#